data_e39128eecb04ce86676d8f10a57c011e
#
_entry.id   e39128eecb04ce86676d8f10a57c011e
#
_cell.length_a   1.000
_cell.length_b   1.000
_cell.length_c   1.000
_cell.angle_alpha   90.00
_cell.angle_beta   90.00
_cell.angle_gamma   90.00
#
_symmetry.space_group_name_H-M   'P 1'
#
loop_
_entity.id
_entity.type
_entity.pdbx_description
1 polymer ?
#
loop_
_entity_poly.entity_id
_entity_poly.type
_entity_poly.pdbx_seq_one_letter_code
_entity_poly.pdbx_strand_id
1 'polypeptide(L)'
;MSFEYITKYNSPNYTPGRPYGIACIVIHWWDDPAKHPTFNGVISTLCSKSRGASANYVAEAGRVACIVDPDNRSWATGDGVGCNSMGNDKGISIECNPRQSDGDYQTIGELIRNIRKTYGDLPLKRHRDLSPRPTSCPGTYDLDRLDRIARHGAASNTPTPSQPSTAGVDLNALADAVIRGEYGVGAERRAKLGANYDKVQ
;
A
#
# COMPACT_ATOMS: atom_id res chain seq x y z
N MET A 1 -12.87 9.54 5.55
CA MET A 1 -11.49 9.37 5.05
C MET A 1 -10.58 10.14 5.98
N SER A 2 -9.49 9.54 6.43
CA SER A 2 -8.52 10.17 7.33
C SER A 2 -7.45 10.97 6.58
N PHE A 3 -7.58 11.09 5.25
CA PHE A 3 -6.65 11.80 4.37
C PHE A 3 -7.36 12.87 3.52
N GLU A 4 -6.61 13.88 3.10
CA GLU A 4 -7.05 14.86 2.11
C GLU A 4 -7.22 14.15 0.74
N TYR A 5 -8.41 14.24 0.14
CA TYR A 5 -8.68 13.70 -1.19
C TYR A 5 -8.70 14.83 -2.24
N ILE A 6 -7.74 14.81 -3.15
CA ILE A 6 -7.46 15.88 -4.10
C ILE A 6 -7.91 15.46 -5.49
N THR A 7 -8.79 16.25 -6.13
CA THR A 7 -9.36 15.98 -7.46
C THR A 7 -9.07 17.08 -8.50
N LYS A 8 -8.32 18.10 -8.11
CA LYS A 8 -8.05 19.24 -9.00
C LYS A 8 -7.05 18.97 -10.12
N TYR A 9 -6.36 17.82 -10.08
CA TYR A 9 -5.36 17.43 -11.08
C TYR A 9 -5.96 16.41 -12.04
N ASN A 10 -5.67 16.58 -13.35
CA ASN A 10 -6.12 15.66 -14.38
C ASN A 10 -4.96 15.32 -15.32
N SER A 11 -4.60 14.05 -15.39
CA SER A 11 -3.62 13.60 -16.37
C SER A 11 -4.27 13.49 -17.75
N PRO A 12 -3.64 13.99 -18.82
CA PRO A 12 -4.10 13.77 -20.18
C PRO A 12 -3.72 12.39 -20.74
N ASN A 13 -2.94 11.60 -19.98
CA ASN A 13 -2.35 10.34 -20.42
C ASN A 13 -3.24 9.16 -19.99
N TYR A 14 -4.42 9.02 -20.57
CA TYR A 14 -5.34 7.92 -20.27
C TYR A 14 -6.20 7.57 -21.49
N THR A 15 -6.86 6.43 -21.44
CA THR A 15 -7.89 6.04 -22.40
C THR A 15 -9.26 6.20 -21.73
N PRO A 16 -10.22 6.95 -22.34
CA PRO A 16 -11.57 7.06 -21.81
C PRO A 16 -12.26 5.70 -21.71
N GLY A 17 -12.92 5.47 -20.59
CA GLY A 17 -13.58 4.20 -20.28
C GLY A 17 -12.61 3.05 -20.03
N ARG A 18 -13.17 1.85 -19.87
CA ARG A 18 -12.44 0.60 -19.74
C ARG A 18 -13.00 -0.46 -20.66
N PRO A 19 -12.16 -1.12 -21.48
CA PRO A 19 -12.63 -2.18 -22.37
C PRO A 19 -12.98 -3.47 -21.63
N TYR A 20 -12.47 -3.63 -20.40
CA TYR A 20 -12.67 -4.80 -19.55
C TYR A 20 -12.98 -4.38 -18.10
N GLY A 21 -13.65 -5.25 -17.37
CA GLY A 21 -13.93 -5.03 -15.94
C GLY A 21 -12.66 -4.92 -15.11
N ILE A 22 -12.71 -4.15 -14.04
CA ILE A 22 -11.60 -4.00 -13.09
C ILE A 22 -11.42 -5.33 -12.34
N ALA A 23 -10.18 -5.82 -12.26
CA ALA A 23 -9.85 -7.11 -11.67
C ALA A 23 -8.74 -7.06 -10.59
N CYS A 24 -8.02 -5.95 -10.46
CA CYS A 24 -6.97 -5.81 -9.45
C CYS A 24 -6.67 -4.35 -9.12
N ILE A 25 -5.92 -4.15 -8.03
CA ILE A 25 -5.26 -2.89 -7.70
C ILE A 25 -3.77 -3.09 -7.89
N VAL A 26 -3.13 -2.20 -8.67
CA VAL A 26 -1.71 -2.28 -8.97
C VAL A 26 -0.94 -1.27 -8.12
N ILE A 27 0.00 -1.77 -7.34
CA ILE A 27 0.86 -0.95 -6.49
C ILE A 27 2.13 -0.59 -7.26
N HIS A 28 2.38 0.70 -7.33
CA HIS A 28 3.58 1.33 -7.88
C HIS A 28 4.29 2.15 -6.82
N TRP A 29 5.46 2.61 -7.11
CA TRP A 29 6.16 3.65 -6.35
C TRP A 29 6.89 4.58 -7.31
N TRP A 30 7.08 5.83 -6.91
CA TRP A 30 7.80 6.81 -7.72
C TRP A 30 9.26 6.95 -7.33
N ASP A 31 9.92 5.84 -7.04
CA ASP A 31 11.30 5.87 -6.57
C ASP A 31 12.28 6.36 -7.64
N ASP A 32 12.99 7.41 -7.30
CA ASP A 32 14.19 7.88 -7.95
C ASP A 32 15.14 8.38 -6.86
N PRO A 33 16.00 7.50 -6.32
CA PRO A 33 16.87 7.85 -5.20
C PRO A 33 17.82 9.04 -5.48
N ALA A 34 18.12 9.29 -6.76
CA ALA A 34 18.99 10.41 -7.14
C ALA A 34 18.24 11.77 -7.15
N LYS A 35 16.94 11.76 -7.41
CA LYS A 35 16.12 12.97 -7.56
C LYS A 35 15.19 13.23 -6.39
N HIS A 36 14.89 12.19 -5.59
CA HIS A 36 13.95 12.27 -4.46
C HIS A 36 12.66 13.04 -4.81
N PRO A 37 11.89 12.62 -5.81
CA PRO A 37 10.74 13.37 -6.28
C PRO A 37 9.71 13.53 -5.16
N THR A 38 9.12 14.72 -5.09
CA THR A 38 8.04 15.02 -4.14
C THR A 38 6.68 14.58 -4.71
N PHE A 39 5.69 14.46 -3.84
CA PHE A 39 4.29 14.18 -4.23
C PHE A 39 3.81 15.12 -5.36
N ASN A 40 4.00 16.43 -5.21
CA ASN A 40 3.60 17.40 -6.23
C ASN A 40 4.43 17.26 -7.52
N GLY A 41 5.71 16.93 -7.41
CA GLY A 41 6.60 16.69 -8.55
C GLY A 41 6.15 15.48 -9.38
N VAL A 42 5.74 14.42 -8.72
CA VAL A 42 5.19 13.21 -9.38
C VAL A 42 3.87 13.53 -10.07
N ILE A 43 2.94 14.23 -9.41
CA ILE A 43 1.68 14.69 -10.02
C ILE A 43 1.96 15.54 -11.26
N SER A 44 2.86 16.52 -11.14
CA SER A 44 3.24 17.40 -12.27
C SER A 44 3.78 16.59 -13.45
N THR A 45 4.61 15.59 -13.17
CA THR A 45 5.18 14.69 -14.19
C THR A 45 4.10 13.83 -14.86
N LEU A 46 3.24 13.18 -14.10
CA LEU A 46 2.20 12.30 -14.62
C LEU A 46 1.04 13.07 -15.30
N CYS A 47 0.85 14.33 -14.94
CA CYS A 47 -0.09 15.23 -15.60
C CYS A 47 0.51 15.98 -16.81
N SER A 48 1.79 15.77 -17.11
CA SER A 48 2.41 16.33 -18.32
C SER A 48 2.06 15.47 -19.54
N LYS A 49 1.58 16.09 -20.61
CA LYS A 49 1.26 15.41 -21.88
C LYS A 49 2.48 14.66 -22.47
N SER A 50 3.67 15.22 -22.31
CA SER A 50 4.92 14.64 -22.83
C SER A 50 5.35 13.38 -22.11
N ARG A 51 4.79 13.07 -20.89
CA ARG A 51 5.18 11.89 -20.11
C ARG A 51 4.72 10.58 -20.77
N GLY A 52 3.53 10.56 -21.39
CA GLY A 52 2.96 9.36 -22.01
C GLY A 52 2.69 8.22 -21.01
N ALA A 53 2.56 8.55 -19.73
CA ALA A 53 2.22 7.61 -18.67
C ALA A 53 1.41 8.31 -17.57
N SER A 54 0.63 7.55 -16.82
CA SER A 54 -0.19 8.02 -15.71
C SER A 54 -0.43 6.92 -14.69
N ALA A 55 -1.12 7.27 -13.60
CA ALA A 55 -1.76 6.34 -12.66
C ALA A 55 -3.16 6.85 -12.33
N ASN A 56 -4.00 6.04 -11.72
CA ASN A 56 -5.30 6.53 -11.22
C ASN A 56 -5.09 7.41 -9.99
N TYR A 57 -4.22 7.00 -9.09
CA TYR A 57 -3.93 7.70 -7.84
C TYR A 57 -2.45 7.93 -7.60
N VAL A 58 -2.14 9.02 -6.91
CA VAL A 58 -0.85 9.28 -6.26
C VAL A 58 -1.12 9.43 -4.77
N ALA A 59 -0.41 8.68 -3.91
CA ALA A 59 -0.72 8.59 -2.49
C ALA A 59 0.53 8.67 -1.60
N GLU A 60 0.44 9.49 -0.55
CA GLU A 60 1.40 9.53 0.54
C GLU A 60 0.68 9.78 1.87
N ALA A 61 1.43 9.79 2.98
CA ALA A 61 0.90 10.02 4.31
C ALA A 61 -0.03 11.25 4.36
N GLY A 62 -1.30 11.03 4.69
CA GLY A 62 -2.30 12.06 4.90
C GLY A 62 -2.93 12.65 3.64
N ARG A 63 -2.52 12.26 2.42
CA ARG A 63 -3.12 12.80 1.19
C ARG A 63 -3.09 11.86 -0.01
N VAL A 64 -4.13 11.95 -0.82
CA VAL A 64 -4.30 11.18 -2.06
C VAL A 64 -4.77 12.11 -3.17
N ALA A 65 -4.12 12.10 -4.32
CA ALA A 65 -4.60 12.74 -5.54
C ALA A 65 -5.16 11.71 -6.51
N CYS A 66 -6.41 11.89 -6.93
CA CYS A 66 -6.98 11.19 -8.08
C CYS A 66 -6.62 12.01 -9.33
N ILE A 67 -5.78 11.46 -10.22
CA ILE A 67 -5.32 12.15 -11.42
C ILE A 67 -5.83 11.52 -12.71
N VAL A 68 -6.36 10.31 -12.64
CA VAL A 68 -7.20 9.65 -13.66
C VAL A 68 -8.33 8.94 -12.93
N ASP A 69 -9.56 9.25 -13.27
CA ASP A 69 -10.73 8.59 -12.70
C ASP A 69 -10.60 7.06 -12.87
N PRO A 70 -10.88 6.24 -11.85
CA PRO A 70 -10.75 4.78 -11.94
C PRO A 70 -11.61 4.12 -13.02
N ASP A 71 -12.71 4.75 -13.44
CA ASP A 71 -13.52 4.27 -14.55
C ASP A 71 -12.86 4.48 -15.92
N ASN A 72 -11.76 5.23 -15.94
CA ASN A 72 -10.87 5.39 -17.08
C ASN A 72 -9.60 4.54 -16.92
N ARG A 73 -9.07 4.12 -18.06
CA ARG A 73 -7.86 3.32 -18.14
C ARG A 73 -6.60 4.20 -18.05
N SER A 74 -5.88 4.14 -16.94
CA SER A 74 -4.57 4.79 -16.82
C SER A 74 -3.49 4.04 -17.63
N TRP A 75 -2.38 4.70 -17.96
CA TRP A 75 -1.23 4.14 -18.67
C TRP A 75 -0.07 3.94 -17.69
N ALA A 76 -0.14 2.92 -16.85
CA ALA A 76 0.73 2.74 -15.70
C ALA A 76 1.76 1.62 -15.83
N THR A 77 1.36 0.47 -16.40
CA THR A 77 2.16 -0.76 -16.35
C THR A 77 2.94 -1.05 -17.64
N GLY A 78 2.67 -0.30 -18.70
CA GLY A 78 3.34 -0.48 -19.99
C GLY A 78 3.00 -1.81 -20.70
N ASP A 79 1.97 -2.52 -20.28
CA ASP A 79 1.53 -3.81 -20.79
C ASP A 79 0.58 -3.70 -22.00
N GLY A 80 0.62 -2.58 -22.69
CA GLY A 80 -0.10 -2.34 -23.93
C GLY A 80 -1.41 -1.59 -23.78
N VAL A 81 -2.11 -1.40 -24.90
CA VAL A 81 -3.40 -0.72 -25.02
C VAL A 81 -4.35 -1.62 -25.78
N GLY A 82 -5.53 -1.90 -25.20
CA GLY A 82 -6.56 -2.72 -25.85
C GLY A 82 -6.14 -4.18 -26.07
N CYS A 83 -5.25 -4.71 -25.23
CA CYS A 83 -4.72 -6.06 -25.33
C CYS A 83 -5.23 -6.98 -24.22
N ASN A 84 -6.27 -6.60 -23.50
CA ASN A 84 -6.76 -7.32 -22.32
C ASN A 84 -5.69 -7.45 -21.22
N SER A 85 -4.85 -6.45 -21.08
CA SER A 85 -3.76 -6.45 -20.11
C SER A 85 -4.28 -6.41 -18.67
N MET A 86 -3.63 -7.15 -17.79
CA MET A 86 -4.04 -7.19 -16.39
C MET A 86 -3.75 -5.85 -15.68
N GLY A 87 -2.68 -5.17 -16.06
CA GLY A 87 -2.27 -3.92 -15.44
C GLY A 87 -3.07 -2.72 -15.91
N ASN A 88 -2.93 -2.33 -17.19
CA ASN A 88 -3.59 -1.14 -17.71
C ASN A 88 -5.10 -1.33 -17.94
N ASP A 89 -5.51 -2.44 -18.56
CA ASP A 89 -6.92 -2.64 -18.92
C ASP A 89 -7.79 -2.98 -17.71
N LYS A 90 -7.27 -3.76 -16.77
CA LYS A 90 -8.01 -4.31 -15.61
C LYS A 90 -7.55 -3.82 -14.25
N GLY A 91 -6.48 -3.02 -14.17
CA GLY A 91 -5.92 -2.54 -12.92
C GLY A 91 -6.33 -1.11 -12.57
N ILE A 92 -6.57 -0.85 -11.29
CA ILE A 92 -6.54 0.49 -10.71
C ILE A 92 -5.13 0.71 -10.15
N SER A 93 -4.39 1.69 -10.70
CA SER A 93 -2.99 1.93 -10.37
C SER A 93 -2.84 3.00 -9.29
N ILE A 94 -2.02 2.71 -8.26
CA ILE A 94 -1.68 3.64 -7.19
C ILE A 94 -0.17 3.84 -7.18
N GLU A 95 0.27 5.07 -7.43
CA GLU A 95 1.65 5.51 -7.19
C GLU A 95 1.83 5.85 -5.72
N CYS A 96 2.72 5.15 -5.05
CA CYS A 96 2.95 5.21 -3.61
C CYS A 96 4.27 5.89 -3.27
N ASN A 97 4.32 6.62 -2.16
CA ASN A 97 5.56 7.26 -1.70
C ASN A 97 6.63 6.20 -1.37
N PRO A 98 7.83 6.26 -1.97
CA PRO A 98 8.91 5.30 -1.73
C PRO A 98 9.47 5.33 -0.30
N ARG A 99 9.15 6.36 0.50
CA ARG A 99 9.53 6.44 1.92
C ARG A 99 8.96 5.30 2.75
N GLN A 100 7.77 4.79 2.40
CA GLN A 100 7.12 3.66 3.06
C GLN A 100 6.94 3.85 4.57
N SER A 101 6.65 5.09 5.00
CA SER A 101 6.35 5.38 6.40
C SER A 101 5.05 4.70 6.85
N ASP A 102 4.84 4.59 8.16
CA ASP A 102 3.57 4.08 8.70
C ASP A 102 2.38 4.90 8.21
N GLY A 103 2.53 6.23 8.10
CA GLY A 103 1.52 7.11 7.53
C GLY A 103 1.23 6.82 6.05
N ASP A 104 2.25 6.48 5.25
CA ASP A 104 2.05 6.08 3.86
C ASP A 104 1.23 4.77 3.79
N TYR A 105 1.59 3.76 4.58
CA TYR A 105 0.83 2.49 4.65
C TYR A 105 -0.61 2.69 5.10
N GLN A 106 -0.85 3.54 6.12
CA GLN A 106 -2.21 3.83 6.60
C GLN A 106 -3.07 4.50 5.52
N THR A 107 -2.54 5.53 4.88
CA THR A 107 -3.24 6.27 3.82
C THR A 107 -3.55 5.38 2.62
N ILE A 108 -2.56 4.63 2.14
CA ILE A 108 -2.72 3.73 0.99
C ILE A 108 -3.67 2.58 1.34
N GLY A 109 -3.56 1.98 2.52
CA GLY A 109 -4.47 0.93 2.97
C GLY A 109 -5.93 1.41 3.09
N GLU A 110 -6.16 2.64 3.57
CA GLU A 110 -7.50 3.22 3.59
C GLU A 110 -8.02 3.51 2.16
N LEU A 111 -7.16 4.00 1.26
CA LEU A 111 -7.51 4.17 -0.15
C LEU A 111 -7.92 2.83 -0.78
N ILE A 112 -7.15 1.76 -0.58
CA ILE A 112 -7.46 0.41 -1.07
C ILE A 112 -8.81 -0.05 -0.53
N ARG A 113 -9.09 0.18 0.76
CA ARG A 113 -10.41 -0.13 1.34
C ARG A 113 -11.55 0.60 0.64
N ASN A 114 -11.36 1.88 0.33
CA ASN A 114 -12.38 2.69 -0.35
C ASN A 114 -12.58 2.24 -1.79
N ILE A 115 -11.51 1.90 -2.51
CA ILE A 115 -11.59 1.30 -3.85
C ILE A 115 -12.37 -0.02 -3.80
N ARG A 116 -12.07 -0.91 -2.84
CA ARG A 116 -12.78 -2.19 -2.69
C ARG A 116 -14.25 -2.05 -2.35
N LYS A 117 -14.65 -1.00 -1.63
CA LYS A 117 -16.08 -0.72 -1.38
C LYS A 117 -16.86 -0.44 -2.66
N THR A 118 -16.22 0.15 -3.65
CA THR A 118 -16.85 0.52 -4.93
C THR A 118 -16.74 -0.60 -5.96
N TYR A 119 -15.58 -1.25 -6.06
CA TYR A 119 -15.26 -2.16 -7.17
C TYR A 119 -15.16 -3.64 -6.74
N GLY A 120 -15.43 -3.98 -5.47
CA GLY A 120 -15.35 -5.34 -4.94
C GLY A 120 -13.99 -5.67 -4.34
N ASP A 121 -13.83 -6.89 -3.80
CA ASP A 121 -12.62 -7.33 -3.10
C ASP A 121 -11.47 -7.64 -4.08
N LEU A 122 -10.88 -6.60 -4.64
CA LEU A 122 -9.82 -6.69 -5.64
C LEU A 122 -8.48 -7.12 -5.01
N PRO A 123 -7.77 -8.10 -5.61
CA PRO A 123 -6.42 -8.47 -5.18
C PRO A 123 -5.40 -7.35 -5.47
N LEU A 124 -4.37 -7.27 -4.63
CA LEU A 124 -3.22 -6.40 -4.87
C LEU A 124 -2.21 -7.10 -5.78
N LYS A 125 -1.63 -6.34 -6.73
CA LYS A 125 -0.58 -6.79 -7.64
C LYS A 125 0.59 -5.82 -7.60
N ARG A 126 1.82 -6.31 -7.77
CA ARG A 126 2.99 -5.46 -7.97
C ARG A 126 3.13 -5.11 -9.45
N HIS A 127 3.56 -3.90 -9.76
CA HIS A 127 3.83 -3.51 -11.14
C HIS A 127 4.79 -4.48 -11.84
N ARG A 128 5.88 -4.88 -11.16
CA ARG A 128 6.87 -5.82 -11.73
C ARG A 128 6.32 -7.18 -12.15
N ASP A 129 5.21 -7.61 -11.54
CA ASP A 129 4.57 -8.91 -11.84
C ASP A 129 3.70 -8.83 -13.11
N LEU A 130 3.41 -7.62 -13.59
CA LEU A 130 2.51 -7.35 -14.73
C LEU A 130 3.22 -6.68 -15.90
N SER A 131 4.35 -6.03 -15.66
CA SER A 131 5.11 -5.32 -16.69
C SER A 131 5.78 -6.30 -17.66
N PRO A 132 5.68 -6.07 -18.98
CA PRO A 132 6.43 -6.84 -19.98
C PRO A 132 7.93 -6.51 -19.99
N ARG A 133 8.33 -5.45 -19.25
CA ARG A 133 9.73 -5.02 -19.14
C ARG A 133 10.21 -5.19 -17.71
N PRO A 134 11.49 -5.56 -17.51
CA PRO A 134 12.05 -5.64 -16.16
C PRO A 134 11.89 -4.31 -15.41
N THR A 135 11.37 -4.37 -14.19
CA THR A 135 11.26 -3.25 -13.28
C THR A 135 11.31 -3.73 -11.85
N SER A 136 11.88 -2.94 -10.94
CA SER A 136 11.86 -3.21 -9.50
C SER A 136 10.58 -2.71 -8.80
N CYS A 137 9.74 -1.94 -9.51
CA CYS A 137 8.53 -1.32 -8.95
C CYS A 137 7.54 -2.39 -8.41
N PRO A 138 6.99 -2.23 -7.23
CA PRO A 138 7.06 -1.12 -6.28
C PRO A 138 8.16 -1.28 -5.20
N GLY A 139 9.33 -1.77 -5.54
CA GLY A 139 10.44 -1.96 -4.61
C GLY A 139 10.11 -2.93 -3.48
N THR A 140 10.25 -2.48 -2.24
CA THR A 140 10.05 -3.26 -1.03
C THR A 140 8.66 -3.10 -0.41
N TYR A 141 7.69 -2.49 -1.12
CA TYR A 141 6.32 -2.36 -0.58
C TYR A 141 5.76 -3.71 -0.14
N ASP A 142 5.34 -3.77 1.13
CA ASP A 142 4.69 -4.94 1.74
C ASP A 142 3.19 -4.92 1.41
N LEU A 143 2.79 -5.72 0.41
CA LEU A 143 1.41 -5.81 -0.02
C LEU A 143 0.52 -6.51 1.03
N ASP A 144 1.08 -7.42 1.82
CA ASP A 144 0.31 -8.10 2.87
C ASP A 144 -0.02 -7.13 4.00
N ARG A 145 0.90 -6.22 4.32
CA ARG A 145 0.65 -5.12 5.25
C ARG A 145 -0.45 -4.19 4.73
N LEU A 146 -0.39 -3.78 3.46
CA LEU A 146 -1.43 -2.97 2.82
C LEU A 146 -2.79 -3.66 2.86
N ASP A 147 -2.83 -4.95 2.53
CA ASP A 147 -4.06 -5.74 2.54
C ASP A 147 -4.66 -5.85 3.94
N ARG A 148 -3.84 -6.13 4.97
CA ARG A 148 -4.29 -6.15 6.37
C ARG A 148 -4.90 -4.81 6.79
N ILE A 149 -4.23 -3.69 6.50
CA ILE A 149 -4.75 -2.35 6.82
C ILE A 149 -6.05 -2.08 6.05
N ALA A 150 -6.12 -2.46 4.80
CA ALA A 150 -7.32 -2.29 3.99
C ALA A 150 -8.51 -3.07 4.54
N ARG A 151 -8.30 -4.30 5.03
CA ARG A 151 -9.38 -5.16 5.57
C ARG A 151 -9.81 -4.77 6.98
N HIS A 152 -8.86 -4.47 7.86
CA HIS A 152 -9.14 -4.35 9.29
C HIS A 152 -9.08 -2.92 9.83
N GLY A 153 -8.68 -1.96 9.04
CA GLY A 153 -8.38 -0.60 9.48
C GLY A 153 -6.95 -0.49 9.96
N ALA A 154 -6.59 0.69 10.42
CA ALA A 154 -5.43 0.83 11.28
C ALA A 154 -5.71 0.01 12.54
N ALA A 155 -5.33 -1.25 12.54
CA ALA A 155 -5.21 -1.96 13.80
C ALA A 155 -4.18 -1.17 14.59
N SER A 156 -4.55 -0.68 15.78
CA SER A 156 -3.55 -0.44 16.82
C SER A 156 -2.57 -1.61 16.74
N ASN A 157 -1.28 -1.33 16.81
CA ASN A 157 -0.18 -2.29 16.70
C ASN A 157 -0.37 -3.49 17.64
N THR A 158 -1.22 -4.41 17.25
CA THR A 158 -1.31 -5.72 17.86
C THR A 158 -0.66 -6.65 16.84
N PRO A 159 0.53 -7.18 17.11
CA PRO A 159 1.14 -8.16 16.23
C PRO A 159 0.18 -9.35 16.15
N THR A 160 -0.32 -9.64 14.96
CA THR A 160 -0.98 -10.91 14.66
C THR A 160 0.02 -12.02 15.02
N PRO A 161 -0.37 -13.05 15.80
CA PRO A 161 0.54 -14.13 16.11
C PRO A 161 0.94 -14.83 14.81
N SER A 162 2.14 -14.52 14.34
CA SER A 162 2.83 -15.32 13.35
C SER A 162 3.05 -16.69 13.96
N GLN A 163 2.74 -17.75 13.23
CA GLN A 163 3.11 -19.11 13.54
C GLN A 163 4.61 -19.14 13.96
N PRO A 164 5.01 -19.93 14.95
CA PRO A 164 6.32 -19.79 15.57
C PRO A 164 7.43 -20.15 14.59
N SER A 165 8.10 -19.13 14.06
CA SER A 165 9.47 -19.29 13.61
C SER A 165 10.37 -19.23 14.85
N THR A 166 11.25 -20.20 15.03
CA THR A 166 12.25 -20.29 16.09
C THR A 166 13.34 -19.24 15.89
N ALA A 167 13.01 -17.96 16.00
CA ALA A 167 13.93 -16.85 16.09
C ALA A 167 13.66 -16.11 17.40
N GLY A 168 14.71 -15.82 18.17
CA GLY A 168 14.72 -15.44 19.56
C GLY A 168 13.66 -14.41 19.96
N VAL A 169 12.99 -14.69 21.07
CA VAL A 169 12.04 -13.78 21.73
C VAL A 169 12.79 -12.49 22.08
N ASP A 170 12.34 -11.33 21.61
CA ASP A 170 12.86 -10.03 22.08
C ASP A 170 12.42 -9.81 23.52
N LEU A 171 13.33 -10.13 24.43
CA LEU A 171 13.11 -10.05 25.88
C LEU A 171 12.90 -8.61 26.36
N ASN A 172 13.44 -7.60 25.66
CA ASN A 172 13.25 -6.20 26.01
C ASN A 172 11.83 -5.75 25.70
N ALA A 173 11.32 -6.06 24.50
CA ALA A 173 9.94 -5.78 24.14
C ALA A 173 8.95 -6.51 25.05
N LEU A 174 9.28 -7.74 25.46
CA LEU A 174 8.47 -8.52 26.39
C LEU A 174 8.49 -7.93 27.82
N ALA A 175 9.65 -7.45 28.30
CA ALA A 175 9.77 -6.77 29.58
C ALA A 175 8.98 -5.46 29.62
N ASP A 176 9.04 -4.65 28.56
CA ASP A 176 8.25 -3.42 28.42
C ASP A 176 6.74 -3.70 28.48
N ALA A 177 6.27 -4.75 27.85
CA ALA A 177 4.88 -5.19 27.90
C ALA A 177 4.46 -5.65 29.32
N VAL A 178 5.37 -6.29 30.05
CA VAL A 178 5.16 -6.64 31.47
C VAL A 178 5.06 -5.39 32.34
N ILE A 179 5.90 -4.39 32.12
CA ILE A 179 5.87 -3.10 32.85
C ILE A 179 4.56 -2.37 32.57
N ARG A 180 4.05 -2.40 31.35
CA ARG A 180 2.73 -1.83 31.00
C ARG A 180 1.53 -2.61 31.55
N GLY A 181 1.77 -3.74 32.24
CA GLY A 181 0.73 -4.53 32.87
C GLY A 181 -0.05 -5.49 31.94
N GLU A 182 0.38 -5.67 30.67
CA GLU A 182 -0.31 -6.47 29.66
C GLU A 182 -0.41 -7.95 30.03
N TYR A 183 0.47 -8.43 30.89
CA TYR A 183 0.53 -9.82 31.34
C TYR A 183 -0.12 -10.07 32.70
N GLY A 184 -0.77 -9.06 33.30
CA GLY A 184 -1.39 -9.18 34.61
C GLY A 184 -0.36 -9.30 35.75
N VAL A 185 -0.75 -9.94 36.87
CA VAL A 185 0.12 -10.08 38.06
C VAL A 185 0.14 -11.52 38.58
N GLY A 186 1.19 -11.89 39.30
CA GLY A 186 1.29 -13.17 40.03
C GLY A 186 1.17 -14.40 39.13
N ALA A 187 0.26 -15.31 39.45
CA ALA A 187 0.08 -16.58 38.75
C ALA A 187 -0.36 -16.42 37.29
N GLU A 188 -1.18 -15.42 37.01
CA GLU A 188 -1.63 -15.10 35.64
C GLU A 188 -0.46 -14.66 34.76
N ARG A 189 0.40 -13.77 35.27
CA ARG A 189 1.61 -13.35 34.55
C ARG A 189 2.54 -14.53 34.27
N ARG A 190 2.74 -15.41 35.25
CA ARG A 190 3.57 -16.60 35.09
C ARG A 190 3.03 -17.53 34.03
N ALA A 191 1.71 -17.77 34.00
CA ALA A 191 1.07 -18.60 33.00
C ALA A 191 1.21 -18.04 31.58
N LYS A 192 1.01 -16.72 31.41
CA LYS A 192 1.11 -16.05 30.09
C LYS A 192 2.55 -15.96 29.56
N LEU A 193 3.53 -15.77 30.43
CA LEU A 193 4.95 -15.65 30.04
C LEU A 193 5.66 -17.00 29.87
N GLY A 194 5.17 -18.05 30.52
CA GLY A 194 5.74 -19.39 30.43
C GLY A 194 7.26 -19.41 30.70
N ALA A 195 8.05 -19.99 29.79
CA ALA A 195 9.51 -20.07 29.89
C ALA A 195 10.25 -18.72 29.90
N ASN A 196 9.58 -17.62 29.57
CA ASN A 196 10.17 -16.28 29.56
C ASN A 196 9.92 -15.53 30.88
N TYR A 197 9.14 -16.09 31.81
CA TYR A 197 8.78 -15.42 33.06
C TYR A 197 10.00 -14.92 33.84
N ASP A 198 10.97 -15.80 34.08
CA ASP A 198 12.16 -15.48 34.89
C ASP A 198 13.18 -14.59 34.16
N LYS A 199 13.00 -14.37 32.85
CA LYS A 199 13.90 -13.56 32.01
C LYS A 199 13.45 -12.10 31.90
N VAL A 200 12.21 -11.79 32.29
CA VAL A 200 11.59 -10.45 32.13
C VAL A 200 11.04 -9.87 33.45
N GLN A 201 11.45 -10.43 34.61
CA GLN A 201 11.11 -9.93 35.95
C GLN A 201 12.02 -8.85 36.44
#